data_d87dc04d5d12b6cd4d23c736ef09e647
#
_entry.id   d87dc04d5d12b6cd4d23c736ef09e647
#
_cell.length_a   1.000
_cell.length_b   1.000
_cell.length_c   1.000
_cell.angle_alpha   90.00
_cell.angle_beta   90.00
_cell.angle_gamma   90.00
#
_symmetry.space_group_name_H-M   'P 1'
#
loop_
_entity.id
_entity.type
_entity.pdbx_description
1 polymer ?
#
loop_
_entity_poly.entity_id
_entity_poly.type
_entity_poly.pdbx_seq_one_letter_code
_entity_poly.pdbx_strand_id
1 'polypeptide(L)'
;LKIKLASNKPAANLSVWLVSLPFSDSSKLNENIITRGWADPQNNVSLSESAPLVPEKFYDLCFELEPDDQIIPAGQKIGLMIFSSDRDFTLWPDPGTELTIDLSETTLELPVVGGSAAFEKASSQ
;
A
#
# COMPACT_ATOMS: atom_id res chain seq x y z
N LEU A 1 -4.52 6.40 0.58
CA LEU A 1 -4.89 5.15 -0.08
C LEU A 1 -6.23 4.67 0.44
N LYS A 2 -7.16 4.37 -0.45
CA LYS A 2 -8.35 3.58 -0.17
C LYS A 2 -8.14 2.19 -0.76
N ILE A 3 -8.31 1.15 0.04
CA ILE A 3 -8.10 -0.24 -0.39
C ILE A 3 -9.26 -1.11 0.08
N LYS A 4 -9.75 -1.98 -0.80
CA LYS A 4 -10.76 -2.97 -0.48
C LYS A 4 -10.13 -4.34 -0.45
N LEU A 5 -10.14 -4.98 0.71
CA LEU A 5 -9.47 -6.25 0.93
C LEU A 5 -10.31 -7.25 1.73
N ALA A 6 -10.01 -8.51 1.52
CA ALA A 6 -10.46 -9.63 2.37
C ALA A 6 -9.25 -10.43 2.85
N SER A 7 -9.38 -11.08 3.98
CA SER A 7 -8.41 -12.04 4.51
C SER A 7 -9.06 -13.40 4.68
N ASN A 8 -8.29 -14.48 4.47
CA ASN A 8 -8.72 -15.84 4.80
C ASN A 8 -8.61 -16.16 6.29
N LYS A 9 -8.10 -15.23 7.11
CA LYS A 9 -7.91 -15.34 8.56
C LYS A 9 -8.65 -14.25 9.31
N PRO A 10 -8.98 -14.46 10.61
CA PRO A 10 -9.62 -13.44 11.43
C PRO A 10 -8.69 -12.28 11.81
N ALA A 11 -7.39 -12.41 11.57
CA ALA A 11 -6.40 -11.39 11.79
C ALA A 11 -5.43 -11.31 10.62
N ALA A 12 -5.08 -10.10 10.23
CA ALA A 12 -4.11 -9.81 9.19
C ALA A 12 -3.47 -8.45 9.45
N ASN A 13 -2.27 -8.24 8.91
CA ASN A 13 -1.63 -6.93 8.84
C ASN A 13 -1.63 -6.46 7.39
N LEU A 14 -1.68 -5.17 7.18
CA LEU A 14 -1.56 -4.57 5.86
C LEU A 14 -0.35 -3.63 5.85
N SER A 15 0.59 -3.92 4.98
CA SER A 15 1.72 -3.04 4.65
C SER A 15 1.65 -2.69 3.19
N VAL A 16 1.91 -1.43 2.88
CA VAL A 16 1.90 -0.90 1.53
C VAL A 16 3.15 -0.08 1.30
N TRP A 17 3.86 -0.36 0.23
CA TRP A 17 4.97 0.47 -0.24
C TRP A 17 4.64 1.07 -1.58
N LEU A 18 4.78 2.38 -1.68
CA LEU A 18 4.81 3.08 -2.97
C LEU A 18 6.25 3.01 -3.48
N VAL A 19 6.42 2.52 -4.70
CA VAL A 19 7.74 2.22 -5.23
C VAL A 19 7.92 2.75 -6.65
N SER A 20 9.18 2.99 -7.03
CA SER A 20 9.56 3.23 -8.41
C SER A 20 10.10 1.94 -9.04
N LEU A 21 9.68 1.64 -10.27
CA LEU A 21 10.00 0.41 -10.99
C LEU A 21 10.66 0.71 -12.36
N PRO A 22 11.54 -0.16 -12.86
CA PRO A 22 12.01 -1.42 -12.24
C PRO A 22 12.97 -1.17 -11.09
N PHE A 23 13.10 -2.14 -10.20
CA PHE A 23 14.20 -2.12 -9.23
C PHE A 23 15.52 -2.29 -9.97
N SER A 24 16.41 -1.31 -9.83
CA SER A 24 17.69 -1.30 -10.55
C SER A 24 18.72 -2.28 -9.98
N ASP A 25 18.65 -2.53 -8.65
CA ASP A 25 19.53 -3.44 -7.92
C ASP A 25 18.85 -3.85 -6.60
N SER A 26 18.84 -5.14 -6.30
CA SER A 26 18.23 -5.65 -5.07
C SER A 26 18.95 -5.17 -3.79
N SER A 27 20.23 -4.83 -3.87
CA SER A 27 20.99 -4.24 -2.75
C SER A 27 20.59 -2.80 -2.44
N LYS A 28 19.90 -2.15 -3.37
CA LYS A 28 19.44 -0.76 -3.29
C LYS A 28 17.92 -0.64 -3.19
N LEU A 29 17.26 -1.65 -2.67
CA LEU A 29 15.80 -1.69 -2.59
C LEU A 29 15.21 -0.41 -1.97
N ASN A 30 15.86 0.14 -0.95
CA ASN A 30 15.41 1.36 -0.29
C ASN A 30 15.43 2.60 -1.20
N GLU A 31 16.26 2.64 -2.22
CA GLU A 31 16.28 3.75 -3.19
C GLU A 31 15.05 3.74 -4.11
N ASN A 32 14.39 2.59 -4.23
CA ASN A 32 13.19 2.42 -5.03
C ASN A 32 11.89 2.57 -4.22
N ILE A 33 11.98 2.62 -2.89
CA ILE A 33 10.82 2.83 -2.03
C ILE A 33 10.62 4.34 -1.87
N ILE A 34 9.51 4.84 -2.41
CA ILE A 34 9.12 6.23 -2.30
C ILE A 34 8.60 6.50 -0.89
N THR A 35 7.60 5.75 -0.47
CA THR A 35 7.04 5.84 0.88
C THR A 35 6.34 4.55 1.29
N ARG A 36 5.95 4.48 2.54
CA ARG A 36 5.29 3.33 3.16
C ARG A 36 4.03 3.74 3.89
N GLY A 37 3.17 2.77 4.13
CA GLY A 37 2.02 2.94 5.01
C GLY A 37 1.58 1.59 5.57
N TRP A 38 0.93 1.63 6.71
CA TRP A 38 0.46 0.44 7.42
C TRP A 38 -0.96 0.65 7.90
N ALA A 39 -1.72 -0.42 7.93
CA ALA A 39 -3.03 -0.44 8.53
C ALA A 39 -3.31 -1.79 9.19
N ASP A 40 -4.09 -1.75 10.24
CA ASP A 40 -4.64 -2.95 10.86
C ASP A 40 -6.07 -3.17 10.35
N PRO A 41 -6.34 -4.20 9.53
CA PRO A 41 -7.68 -4.47 9.03
C PRO A 41 -8.72 -4.74 10.13
N GLN A 42 -8.29 -5.20 11.30
CA GLN A 42 -9.18 -5.41 12.44
C GLN A 42 -9.71 -4.09 13.00
N ASN A 43 -9.01 -2.98 12.74
CA ASN A 43 -9.40 -1.62 13.14
C ASN A 43 -10.11 -0.84 12.02
N ASN A 44 -10.75 -1.53 11.06
CA ASN A 44 -11.38 -0.92 9.90
C ASN A 44 -12.51 0.08 10.21
N VAL A 45 -13.15 -0.05 11.35
CA VAL A 45 -14.24 0.83 11.82
C VAL A 45 -13.71 1.92 12.76
N SER A 46 -12.75 1.58 13.60
CA SER A 46 -12.24 2.46 14.65
C SER A 46 -10.78 2.16 14.95
N LEU A 47 -9.95 3.18 15.05
CA LEU A 47 -8.54 3.01 15.43
C LEU A 47 -8.35 2.56 16.89
N SER A 48 -9.35 2.73 17.73
CA SER A 48 -9.31 2.37 19.16
C SER A 48 -10.03 1.06 19.49
N GLU A 49 -10.76 0.49 18.54
CA GLU A 49 -11.56 -0.72 18.76
C GLU A 49 -11.26 -1.74 17.67
N SER A 50 -10.64 -2.83 18.06
CA SER A 50 -10.30 -3.93 17.16
C SER A 50 -11.38 -5.02 17.21
N ALA A 51 -11.75 -5.54 16.05
CA ALA A 51 -12.65 -6.67 15.92
C ALA A 51 -12.08 -7.71 14.95
N PRO A 52 -12.19 -9.01 15.26
CA PRO A 52 -11.75 -10.05 14.34
C PRO A 52 -12.43 -9.91 12.98
N LEU A 53 -11.66 -10.10 11.91
CA LEU A 53 -12.20 -10.16 10.55
C LEU A 53 -13.04 -11.43 10.38
N VAL A 54 -14.08 -11.31 9.58
CA VAL A 54 -14.79 -12.49 9.07
C VAL A 54 -14.03 -12.96 7.83
N PRO A 55 -13.49 -14.19 7.80
CA PRO A 55 -12.76 -14.70 6.65
C PRO A 55 -13.53 -14.52 5.34
N GLU A 56 -12.82 -14.17 4.29
CA GLU A 56 -13.33 -13.94 2.92
C GLU A 56 -14.32 -12.75 2.77
N LYS A 57 -14.67 -12.05 3.84
CA LYS A 57 -15.46 -10.82 3.76
C LYS A 57 -14.56 -9.65 3.40
N PHE A 58 -14.99 -8.84 2.43
CA PHE A 58 -14.30 -7.61 2.05
C PHE A 58 -14.57 -6.46 3.02
N TYR A 59 -13.51 -5.70 3.31
CA TYR A 59 -13.50 -4.51 4.13
C TYR A 59 -12.87 -3.35 3.37
N ASP A 60 -13.39 -2.15 3.59
CA ASP A 60 -12.81 -0.92 3.10
C ASP A 60 -11.87 -0.33 4.15
N LEU A 61 -10.65 -0.02 3.77
CA LEU A 61 -9.66 0.69 4.59
C LEU A 61 -9.29 1.99 3.89
N CYS A 62 -9.18 3.05 4.68
CA CYS A 62 -8.69 4.34 4.20
C CYS A 62 -7.62 4.83 5.17
N PHE A 63 -6.40 5.03 4.67
CA PHE A 63 -5.28 5.49 5.47
C PHE A 63 -4.27 6.26 4.62
N GLU A 64 -3.44 7.03 5.27
CA GLU A 64 -2.37 7.80 4.63
C GLU A 64 -1.08 6.98 4.60
N LEU A 65 -0.29 7.18 3.54
CA LEU A 65 1.10 6.76 3.52
C LEU A 65 1.93 7.82 4.24
N GLU A 66 3.10 7.44 4.75
CA GLU A 66 4.03 8.38 5.36
C GLU A 66 4.38 9.49 4.37
N PRO A 67 4.40 10.76 4.80
CA PRO A 67 4.73 11.87 3.90
C PRO A 67 6.18 11.77 3.44
N ASP A 68 6.38 11.93 2.14
CA ASP A 68 7.71 11.98 1.51
C ASP A 68 7.68 12.91 0.30
N ASP A 69 8.85 13.42 -0.08
CA ASP A 69 9.05 14.27 -1.26
C ASP A 69 10.17 13.68 -2.12
N GLN A 70 9.80 13.14 -3.27
CA GLN A 70 10.74 12.44 -4.13
C GLN A 70 10.51 12.76 -5.60
N ILE A 71 11.62 12.89 -6.34
CA ILE A 71 11.60 12.98 -7.80
C ILE A 71 11.72 11.58 -8.38
N ILE A 72 10.74 11.19 -9.18
CA ILE A 72 10.78 9.91 -9.91
C ILE A 72 11.42 10.16 -11.27
N PRO A 73 12.56 9.53 -11.58
CA PRO A 73 13.24 9.71 -12.85
C PRO A 73 12.38 9.30 -14.03
N ALA A 74 12.62 9.96 -15.19
CA ALA A 74 11.97 9.58 -16.44
C ALA A 74 12.28 8.11 -16.81
N GLY A 75 11.27 7.40 -17.33
CA GLY A 75 11.35 5.98 -17.67
C GLY A 75 11.05 5.03 -16.51
N GLN A 76 10.92 5.52 -15.29
CA GLN A 76 10.44 4.71 -14.18
C GLN A 76 8.91 4.75 -14.08
N LYS A 77 8.34 3.69 -13.52
CA LYS A 77 6.91 3.57 -13.26
C LYS A 77 6.65 3.60 -11.77
N ILE A 78 5.54 4.22 -11.36
CA ILE A 78 5.05 4.14 -10.00
C ILE A 78 4.32 2.81 -9.83
N GLY A 79 4.66 2.08 -8.77
CA GLY A 79 4.03 0.82 -8.39
C GLY A 79 3.56 0.84 -6.95
N LEU A 80 2.59 0.01 -6.64
CA LEU A 80 2.12 -0.23 -5.29
C LEU A 80 2.41 -1.68 -4.92
N MET A 81 3.24 -1.90 -3.89
CA MET A 81 3.45 -3.22 -3.29
C MET A 81 2.54 -3.35 -2.09
N ILE A 82 1.75 -4.43 -2.07
CA ILE A 82 0.79 -4.71 -1.00
C ILE A 82 1.12 -6.09 -0.41
N PHE A 83 1.29 -6.16 0.89
CA PHE A 83 1.65 -7.40 1.57
C PHE A 83 1.21 -7.37 3.05
N SER A 84 1.20 -8.53 3.71
CA SER A 84 0.76 -8.64 5.09
C SER A 84 1.90 -8.88 6.09
N SER A 85 3.15 -8.92 5.65
CA SER A 85 4.30 -9.12 6.52
C SER A 85 5.41 -8.12 6.20
N ASP A 86 5.62 -7.17 7.08
CA ASP A 86 6.72 -6.20 7.02
C ASP A 86 7.55 -6.38 8.29
N ARG A 87 8.60 -7.18 8.18
CA ARG A 87 9.38 -7.68 9.33
C ARG A 87 9.91 -6.60 10.25
N ASP A 88 10.27 -5.48 9.67
CA ASP A 88 10.94 -4.40 10.41
C ASP A 88 9.94 -3.47 11.10
N PHE A 89 8.66 -3.49 10.67
CA PHE A 89 7.67 -2.51 11.08
C PHE A 89 6.38 -3.09 11.65
N THR A 90 6.04 -4.35 11.36
CA THR A 90 4.78 -4.95 11.80
C THR A 90 4.97 -6.31 12.44
N LEU A 91 3.99 -6.71 13.24
CA LEU A 91 3.88 -8.08 13.71
C LEU A 91 3.64 -9.02 12.52
N TRP A 92 4.09 -10.25 12.64
CA TRP A 92 3.84 -11.23 11.61
C TRP A 92 2.44 -11.78 11.71
N PRO A 93 1.75 -11.94 10.57
CA PRO A 93 0.49 -12.65 10.55
C PRO A 93 0.72 -14.16 10.81
N ASP A 94 -0.33 -14.85 11.17
CA ASP A 94 -0.31 -16.30 11.27
C ASP A 94 0.10 -16.93 9.94
N PRO A 95 0.88 -18.03 9.95
CA PRO A 95 1.24 -18.74 8.72
C PRO A 95 0.03 -19.08 7.86
N GLY A 96 0.14 -18.87 6.56
CA GLY A 96 -0.94 -19.12 5.59
C GLY A 96 -2.01 -18.01 5.57
N THR A 97 -1.73 -16.83 6.12
CA THR A 97 -2.58 -15.65 5.91
C THR A 97 -2.45 -15.18 4.47
N GLU A 98 -3.59 -15.06 3.80
CA GLU A 98 -3.71 -14.57 2.43
C GLU A 98 -4.62 -13.34 2.41
N LEU A 99 -4.21 -12.32 1.66
CA LEU A 99 -5.00 -11.12 1.40
C LEU A 99 -5.50 -11.17 -0.05
N THR A 100 -6.79 -10.93 -0.22
CA THR A 100 -7.41 -10.72 -1.53
C THR A 100 -7.74 -9.25 -1.69
N ILE A 101 -7.25 -8.60 -2.75
CA ILE A 101 -7.45 -7.18 -3.03
C ILE A 101 -8.39 -7.01 -4.20
N ASP A 102 -9.44 -6.20 -4.00
CA ASP A 102 -10.30 -5.76 -5.10
C ASP A 102 -9.70 -4.50 -5.75
N LEU A 103 -9.02 -4.68 -6.87
CA LEU A 103 -8.35 -3.59 -7.59
C LEU A 103 -9.34 -2.60 -8.20
N SER A 104 -10.56 -3.01 -8.48
CA SER A 104 -11.59 -2.12 -9.06
C SER A 104 -12.12 -1.09 -8.04
N GLU A 105 -12.03 -1.41 -6.76
CA GLU A 105 -12.47 -0.58 -5.64
C GLU A 105 -11.28 0.00 -4.83
N THR A 106 -10.05 -0.16 -5.35
CA THR A 106 -8.84 0.34 -4.72
C THR A 106 -8.34 1.58 -5.44
N THR A 107 -8.09 2.65 -4.71
CA THR A 107 -7.63 3.93 -5.26
C THR A 107 -6.48 4.51 -4.46
N LEU A 108 -5.48 5.01 -5.18
CA LEU A 108 -4.36 5.77 -4.63
C LEU A 108 -4.47 7.22 -5.09
N GLU A 109 -4.50 8.15 -4.15
CA GLU A 109 -4.42 9.57 -4.40
C GLU A 109 -3.01 10.06 -4.09
N LEU A 110 -2.35 10.66 -5.07
CA LEU A 110 -0.98 11.16 -4.94
C LEU A 110 -0.95 12.68 -5.12
N PRO A 111 -0.43 13.44 -4.15
CA PRO A 111 -0.10 14.84 -4.36
C PRO A 111 1.09 14.94 -5.32
N VAL A 112 0.95 15.71 -6.40
CA VAL A 112 2.00 15.89 -7.41
C VAL A 112 2.27 17.37 -7.61
N VAL A 113 3.53 17.76 -7.64
CA VAL A 113 3.94 19.14 -7.94
C VAL A 113 3.48 19.51 -9.36
N GLY A 114 2.72 20.59 -9.47
CA GLY A 114 2.09 21.02 -10.73
C GLY A 114 0.75 20.33 -11.04
N GLY A 115 0.27 19.45 -10.15
CA GLY A 115 -1.05 18.81 -10.21
C GLY A 115 -1.20 17.79 -11.35
N SER A 116 -2.45 17.41 -11.63
CA SER A 116 -2.79 16.39 -12.63
C SER A 116 -2.25 16.69 -14.02
N ALA A 117 -2.26 17.94 -14.45
CA ALA A 117 -1.75 18.32 -15.77
C ALA A 117 -0.24 18.06 -15.94
N ALA A 118 0.54 18.28 -14.87
CA ALA A 118 1.97 17.96 -14.87
C ALA A 118 2.20 16.43 -14.87
N PHE A 119 1.41 15.70 -14.11
CA PHE A 119 1.46 14.24 -14.08
C PHE A 119 1.09 13.62 -15.44
N GLU A 120 -0.01 14.05 -16.07
CA GLU A 120 -0.43 13.59 -17.40
C GLU A 120 0.64 13.84 -18.46
N LYS A 121 1.24 15.03 -18.45
CA LYS A 121 2.34 15.37 -19.35
C LYS A 121 3.57 14.49 -19.14
N ALA A 122 3.91 14.17 -17.89
CA ALA A 122 5.07 13.32 -17.58
C ALA A 122 4.81 11.85 -17.92
N SER A 123 3.59 11.35 -17.72
CA SER A 123 3.23 9.95 -17.97
C SER A 123 2.92 9.62 -19.43
N SER A 124 2.79 10.63 -20.31
CA SER A 124 2.55 10.44 -21.75
C SER A 124 3.84 10.41 -22.59
N GLN A 125 5.00 10.50 -21.97
CA GLN A 125 6.32 10.37 -22.61
C GLN A 125 6.87 8.95 -22.43
#